data_b8a9ea386c5ae9bb6800d8c7c71b27bc
#
_entry.id   b8a9ea386c5ae9bb6800d8c7c71b27bc
#
_cell.length_a   1.000
_cell.length_b   1.000
_cell.length_c   1.000
_cell.angle_alpha   90.00
_cell.angle_beta   90.00
_cell.angle_gamma   90.00
#
_symmetry.space_group_name_H-M   'P 1'
#
loop_
_entity.id
_entity.type
_entity.pdbx_description
1 polymer ?
#
loop_
_entity_poly.entity_id
_entity_poly.type
_entity_poly.pdbx_seq_one_letter_code
_entity_poly.pdbx_strand_id
1 'polypeptide(L)'
;MKKHTKFSALMFFALFFGVASMSYGQAGLTPDTEVETDKRAQTGMKFLSTSVDARAAAIGSAMTAELTGTSTSMFYNPASMGFMPGRIHAGATVMSFIADFAYTQASVAFRPGSGKNYGVVGVSLVSVDYGEFNHTIRANNEQGFIENGTYSPTAMSIGLGYARSFGDRFSTGANIKMVFQDLGSGFATSLDTDGGIATTEDYSISTIALDFGIVYATGFESLVIGMSARNFAGEQTYVRERFELPLTFQIGVAMDLVDLTTINPDMHSIQLHVDAQRPRDFAEHVRFGLEYTLMNMVSLRGGFEQLGVSEEQGFSAGAGLRYELGGFRIGADYAYTDFGVFGAVSRIGLQVGL
;
A
#
# COMPACT_ATOMS: atom_id res chain seq x y z
N MET A 1 -33.29 -12.73 -22.23
CA MET A 1 -32.18 -13.48 -21.59
C MET A 1 -31.19 -12.60 -20.78
N LYS A 2 -30.81 -11.40 -21.24
CA LYS A 2 -29.84 -10.52 -20.49
C LYS A 2 -30.31 -10.04 -19.10
N LYS A 3 -31.62 -9.88 -18.84
CA LYS A 3 -32.11 -9.38 -17.53
C LYS A 3 -32.00 -10.39 -16.39
N HIS A 4 -32.14 -11.70 -16.68
CA HIS A 4 -32.05 -12.74 -15.64
C HIS A 4 -30.62 -12.99 -15.17
N THR A 5 -29.61 -12.77 -16.04
CA THR A 5 -28.19 -12.94 -15.70
C THR A 5 -27.71 -11.85 -14.74
N LYS A 6 -28.18 -10.60 -14.91
CA LYS A 6 -27.83 -9.49 -14.03
C LYS A 6 -28.42 -9.66 -12.63
N PHE A 7 -29.63 -10.18 -12.51
CA PHE A 7 -30.28 -10.43 -11.21
C PHE A 7 -29.58 -11.57 -10.44
N SER A 8 -29.18 -12.64 -11.14
CA SER A 8 -28.41 -13.74 -10.55
C SER A 8 -27.03 -13.30 -10.04
N ALA A 9 -26.35 -12.37 -10.72
CA ALA A 9 -25.05 -11.84 -10.30
C ALA A 9 -25.16 -10.96 -9.05
N LEU A 10 -26.21 -10.13 -8.97
CA LEU A 10 -26.49 -9.33 -7.78
C LEU A 10 -26.78 -10.21 -6.56
N MET A 11 -27.50 -11.31 -6.76
CA MET A 11 -27.80 -12.29 -5.73
C MET A 11 -26.56 -13.10 -5.30
N PHE A 12 -25.63 -13.38 -6.22
CA PHE A 12 -24.37 -14.04 -5.90
C PHE A 12 -23.43 -13.12 -5.13
N PHE A 13 -23.42 -11.82 -5.47
CA PHE A 13 -22.65 -10.78 -4.74
C PHE A 13 -23.22 -10.55 -3.34
N ALA A 14 -24.55 -10.51 -3.19
CA ALA A 14 -25.22 -10.41 -1.89
C ALA A 14 -25.02 -11.67 -1.03
N LEU A 15 -24.93 -12.86 -1.63
CA LEU A 15 -24.63 -14.11 -0.94
C LEU A 15 -23.17 -14.16 -0.45
N PHE A 16 -22.22 -13.61 -1.20
CA PHE A 16 -20.81 -13.53 -0.79
C PHE A 16 -20.63 -12.60 0.41
N PHE A 17 -21.35 -11.48 0.46
CA PHE A 17 -21.40 -10.59 1.61
C PHE A 17 -22.14 -11.21 2.81
N GLY A 18 -23.18 -11.97 2.58
CA GLY A 18 -23.97 -12.65 3.63
C GLY A 18 -23.20 -13.77 4.32
N VAL A 19 -22.29 -14.46 3.63
CA VAL A 19 -21.46 -15.52 4.20
C VAL A 19 -20.33 -14.96 5.05
N ALA A 20 -19.78 -13.80 4.69
CA ALA A 20 -18.75 -13.12 5.49
C ALA A 20 -19.28 -12.67 6.87
N SER A 21 -20.58 -12.31 6.95
CA SER A 21 -21.20 -11.91 8.23
C SER A 21 -21.65 -13.09 9.09
N MET A 22 -21.76 -14.31 8.57
CA MET A 22 -22.11 -15.50 9.35
C MET A 22 -20.94 -16.17 10.07
N SER A 23 -19.70 -15.87 9.69
CA SER A 23 -18.51 -16.45 10.35
C SER A 23 -18.20 -15.87 11.74
N TYR A 24 -18.84 -14.78 12.14
CA TYR A 24 -18.67 -14.17 13.47
C TYR A 24 -19.50 -14.82 14.60
N GLY A 25 -20.33 -15.80 14.30
CA GLY A 25 -21.30 -16.36 15.25
C GLY A 25 -20.83 -17.60 16.02
N GLN A 26 -19.64 -18.14 15.80
CA GLN A 26 -19.19 -19.40 16.46
C GLN A 26 -17.88 -19.30 17.26
N ALA A 27 -17.37 -18.13 17.54
CA ALA A 27 -16.20 -17.94 18.40
C ALA A 27 -16.60 -17.88 19.89
N GLY A 28 -17.25 -18.93 20.42
CA GLY A 28 -17.76 -18.82 21.78
C GLY A 28 -17.90 -20.07 22.61
N LEU A 29 -17.43 -21.26 22.20
CA LEU A 29 -17.62 -22.48 23.00
C LEU A 29 -16.49 -23.53 22.93
N THR A 30 -15.25 -23.16 22.68
CA THR A 30 -14.13 -24.08 22.90
C THR A 30 -13.11 -23.46 23.86
N PRO A 31 -12.74 -24.15 24.98
CA PRO A 31 -11.77 -23.65 25.93
C PRO A 31 -10.30 -23.79 25.50
N ASP A 32 -10.02 -24.17 24.28
CA ASP A 32 -8.68 -24.17 23.70
C ASP A 32 -8.57 -23.01 22.70
N THR A 33 -8.55 -21.79 23.20
CA THR A 33 -7.94 -20.70 22.49
C THR A 33 -6.43 -20.97 22.47
N GLU A 34 -5.91 -21.58 21.40
CA GLU A 34 -4.58 -21.23 20.96
C GLU A 34 -4.60 -19.70 20.87
N VAL A 35 -3.95 -19.05 21.81
CA VAL A 35 -3.64 -17.63 21.73
C VAL A 35 -2.77 -17.56 20.48
N GLU A 36 -3.37 -17.22 19.33
CA GLU A 36 -2.64 -16.88 18.14
C GLU A 36 -1.74 -15.73 18.59
N THR A 37 -0.47 -16.06 18.85
CA THR A 37 0.50 -15.10 19.34
C THR A 37 0.69 -14.11 18.21
N ASP A 38 -0.02 -13.00 18.31
CA ASP A 38 0.08 -11.86 17.42
C ASP A 38 1.57 -11.52 17.30
N LYS A 39 2.13 -11.68 16.12
CA LYS A 39 3.55 -11.41 15.83
C LYS A 39 3.84 -9.91 15.74
N ARG A 40 3.11 -9.09 16.49
CA ARG A 40 3.26 -7.64 16.52
C ARG A 40 4.70 -7.26 16.84
N ALA A 41 5.20 -6.26 16.16
CA ALA A 41 6.55 -5.73 16.30
C ALA A 41 7.70 -6.72 15.97
N GLN A 42 7.43 -7.82 15.29
CA GLN A 42 8.47 -8.77 14.85
C GLN A 42 8.98 -8.49 13.44
N THR A 43 8.39 -7.53 12.73
CA THR A 43 8.88 -7.08 11.42
C THR A 43 9.56 -5.73 11.52
N GLY A 44 10.67 -5.59 10.78
CA GLY A 44 11.35 -4.29 10.58
C GLY A 44 10.92 -3.61 9.30
N MET A 45 11.45 -2.41 9.03
CA MET A 45 11.20 -1.64 7.81
C MET A 45 9.71 -1.40 7.52
N LYS A 46 8.94 -1.08 8.55
CA LYS A 46 7.48 -0.90 8.49
C LYS A 46 7.03 0.17 7.50
N PHE A 47 7.89 1.10 7.12
CA PHE A 47 7.59 2.09 6.09
C PHE A 47 7.18 1.48 4.75
N LEU A 48 7.59 0.23 4.45
CA LEU A 48 7.19 -0.50 3.26
C LEU A 48 5.71 -0.92 3.25
N SER A 49 5.05 -0.93 4.40
CA SER A 49 3.62 -1.26 4.54
C SER A 49 2.73 -0.02 4.46
N THR A 50 3.30 1.18 4.58
CA THR A 50 2.54 2.43 4.61
C THR A 50 2.05 2.79 3.21
N SER A 51 0.75 3.05 3.08
CA SER A 51 0.14 3.54 1.84
C SER A 51 0.35 5.04 1.71
N VAL A 52 1.21 5.45 0.79
CA VAL A 52 1.54 6.87 0.57
C VAL A 52 0.67 7.50 -0.53
N ASP A 53 0.34 6.75 -1.59
CA ASP A 53 -0.47 7.25 -2.72
C ASP A 53 -1.82 7.80 -2.28
N ALA A 54 -2.14 9.04 -2.70
CA ALA A 54 -3.35 9.72 -2.27
C ALA A 54 -4.63 9.04 -2.79
N ARG A 55 -4.66 8.58 -4.06
CA ARG A 55 -5.82 7.87 -4.60
C ARG A 55 -6.07 6.57 -3.85
N ALA A 56 -5.03 5.79 -3.64
CA ALA A 56 -5.14 4.52 -2.94
C ALA A 56 -5.60 4.71 -1.50
N ALA A 57 -4.99 5.64 -0.76
CA ALA A 57 -5.36 5.90 0.61
C ALA A 57 -6.82 6.32 0.75
N ALA A 58 -7.33 7.14 -0.19
CA ALA A 58 -8.73 7.59 -0.18
C ALA A 58 -9.75 6.45 -0.34
N ILE A 59 -9.37 5.32 -0.94
CA ILE A 59 -10.22 4.12 -1.09
C ILE A 59 -9.80 3.00 -0.11
N GLY A 60 -9.29 3.35 1.09
CA GLY A 60 -8.87 2.37 2.09
C GLY A 60 -7.70 1.49 1.65
N SER A 61 -6.91 1.93 0.67
CA SER A 61 -5.80 1.17 0.07
C SER A 61 -6.19 -0.13 -0.63
N ALA A 62 -7.47 -0.27 -1.04
CA ALA A 62 -7.99 -1.42 -1.77
C ALA A 62 -7.66 -1.32 -3.27
N MET A 63 -6.38 -1.51 -3.64
CA MET A 63 -5.83 -1.30 -5.00
C MET A 63 -5.28 -2.56 -5.67
N THR A 64 -5.57 -3.74 -5.12
CA THR A 64 -4.99 -4.99 -5.64
C THR A 64 -5.55 -5.39 -7.00
N ALA A 65 -6.84 -5.09 -7.25
CA ALA A 65 -7.56 -5.43 -8.49
C ALA A 65 -7.82 -4.19 -9.36
N GLU A 66 -6.78 -3.54 -9.84
CA GLU A 66 -6.88 -2.32 -10.67
C GLU A 66 -6.52 -2.62 -12.13
N LEU A 67 -7.43 -2.32 -13.08
CA LEU A 67 -7.17 -2.44 -14.52
C LEU A 67 -6.60 -1.18 -15.15
N THR A 68 -6.87 -0.01 -14.56
CA THR A 68 -6.33 1.25 -15.06
C THR A 68 -4.91 1.44 -14.53
N GLY A 69 -3.96 0.69 -15.10
CA GLY A 69 -2.58 0.70 -14.65
C GLY A 69 -1.92 2.08 -14.76
N THR A 70 -1.16 2.41 -13.74
CA THR A 70 -0.34 3.62 -13.66
C THR A 70 1.06 3.27 -13.19
N SER A 71 1.99 4.21 -13.16
CA SER A 71 3.30 3.99 -12.56
C SER A 71 3.21 3.70 -11.06
N THR A 72 2.19 4.26 -10.37
CA THR A 72 1.97 4.04 -8.93
C THR A 72 1.46 2.62 -8.61
N SER A 73 1.02 1.86 -9.61
CA SER A 73 0.62 0.45 -9.44
C SER A 73 1.76 -0.43 -8.89
N MET A 74 3.03 -0.05 -9.12
CA MET A 74 4.19 -0.76 -8.54
C MET A 74 4.15 -0.86 -7.01
N PHE A 75 3.45 0.04 -6.32
CA PHE A 75 3.37 0.06 -4.86
C PHE A 75 2.27 -0.86 -4.30
N TYR A 76 1.36 -1.36 -5.13
CA TYR A 76 0.21 -2.18 -4.72
C TYR A 76 0.18 -3.53 -5.44
N ASN A 77 0.02 -3.50 -6.75
CA ASN A 77 0.06 -4.68 -7.60
C ASN A 77 0.80 -4.34 -8.90
N PRO A 78 2.05 -4.74 -9.07
CA PRO A 78 2.84 -4.40 -10.25
C PRO A 78 2.23 -4.89 -11.56
N ALA A 79 1.38 -5.93 -11.53
CA ALA A 79 0.71 -6.44 -12.73
C ALA A 79 -0.23 -5.43 -13.38
N SER A 80 -0.87 -4.55 -12.59
CA SER A 80 -1.77 -3.52 -13.11
C SER A 80 -1.07 -2.57 -14.08
N MET A 81 0.22 -2.32 -13.89
CA MET A 81 1.03 -1.49 -14.80
C MET A 81 1.03 -2.01 -16.24
N GLY A 82 0.83 -3.32 -16.47
CA GLY A 82 0.72 -3.91 -17.81
C GLY A 82 -0.46 -3.41 -18.63
N PHE A 83 -1.49 -2.87 -17.98
CA PHE A 83 -2.65 -2.23 -18.61
C PHE A 83 -2.54 -0.70 -18.70
N MET A 84 -1.38 -0.13 -18.37
CA MET A 84 -1.17 1.32 -18.42
C MET A 84 -1.60 1.90 -19.77
N PRO A 85 -2.49 2.88 -19.79
CA PRO A 85 -2.83 3.60 -21.00
C PRO A 85 -1.72 4.57 -21.37
N GLY A 86 -1.42 4.70 -22.67
CA GLY A 86 -0.37 5.58 -23.16
C GLY A 86 1.04 4.97 -23.07
N ARG A 87 2.05 5.81 -23.29
CA ARG A 87 3.46 5.41 -23.37
C ARG A 87 4.26 5.71 -22.12
N ILE A 88 3.94 6.80 -21.45
CA ILE A 88 4.65 7.28 -20.25
C ILE A 88 3.61 7.65 -19.21
N HIS A 89 3.87 7.28 -17.99
CA HIS A 89 3.15 7.73 -16.81
C HIS A 89 4.12 8.05 -15.70
N ALA A 90 3.93 9.18 -15.02
CA ALA A 90 4.68 9.57 -13.85
C ALA A 90 3.71 10.01 -12.74
N GLY A 91 4.04 9.72 -11.51
CA GLY A 91 3.27 10.15 -10.34
C GLY A 91 4.18 10.44 -9.16
N ALA A 92 3.78 11.41 -8.34
CA ALA A 92 4.45 11.73 -7.09
C ALA A 92 3.41 12.08 -6.03
N THR A 93 3.64 11.66 -4.79
CA THR A 93 2.78 11.95 -3.64
C THR A 93 3.64 12.31 -2.44
N VAL A 94 3.20 13.31 -1.70
CA VAL A 94 3.75 13.66 -0.38
C VAL A 94 2.70 13.41 0.68
N MET A 95 3.16 12.93 1.85
CA MET A 95 2.33 12.60 2.99
C MET A 95 3.01 13.12 4.26
N SER A 96 2.27 13.90 5.06
CA SER A 96 2.62 14.20 6.44
C SER A 96 1.96 13.14 7.31
N PHE A 97 2.78 12.27 7.90
CA PHE A 97 2.33 11.14 8.70
C PHE A 97 2.31 11.48 10.19
N ILE A 98 1.91 10.52 11.02
CA ILE A 98 1.91 10.65 12.48
C ILE A 98 3.31 11.03 12.98
N ALA A 99 3.39 11.85 14.04
CA ALA A 99 4.62 12.36 14.64
C ALA A 99 5.48 13.19 13.66
N ASP A 100 4.84 13.88 12.71
CA ASP A 100 5.49 14.73 11.69
C ASP A 100 6.47 13.99 10.76
N PHE A 101 6.37 12.67 10.66
CA PHE A 101 7.16 11.90 9.70
C PHE A 101 6.75 12.28 8.27
N ALA A 102 7.73 12.61 7.44
CA ALA A 102 7.51 13.01 6.07
C ALA A 102 7.77 11.83 5.12
N TYR A 103 6.76 11.47 4.34
CA TYR A 103 6.88 10.47 3.28
C TYR A 103 6.80 11.14 1.91
N THR A 104 7.69 10.75 1.02
CA THR A 104 7.63 11.10 -0.40
C THR A 104 7.66 9.82 -1.23
N GLN A 105 6.70 9.71 -2.14
CA GLN A 105 6.61 8.62 -3.09
C GLN A 105 6.66 9.19 -4.51
N ALA A 106 7.45 8.59 -5.39
CA ALA A 106 7.50 8.94 -6.80
C ALA A 106 7.65 7.70 -7.67
N SER A 107 7.12 7.76 -8.88
CA SER A 107 7.25 6.66 -9.84
C SER A 107 7.15 7.16 -11.27
N VAL A 108 7.84 6.45 -12.17
CA VAL A 108 7.75 6.65 -13.62
C VAL A 108 7.64 5.30 -14.29
N ALA A 109 6.74 5.15 -15.24
CA ALA A 109 6.61 3.95 -16.05
C ALA A 109 6.64 4.30 -17.55
N PHE A 110 7.23 3.41 -18.31
CA PHE A 110 7.42 3.57 -19.74
C PHE A 110 7.07 2.27 -20.47
N ARG A 111 6.28 2.41 -21.54
CA ARG A 111 5.95 1.32 -22.47
C ARG A 111 6.81 1.46 -23.72
N PRO A 112 7.82 0.59 -23.95
CA PRO A 112 8.62 0.62 -25.16
C PRO A 112 7.80 0.20 -26.38
N GLY A 113 8.02 0.87 -27.50
CA GLY A 113 7.40 0.56 -28.79
C GLY A 113 5.91 0.94 -28.90
N SER A 114 5.33 0.62 -30.06
CA SER A 114 3.90 0.78 -30.31
C SER A 114 3.19 -0.56 -30.01
N GLY A 115 2.42 -0.63 -28.92
CA GLY A 115 1.63 -1.79 -28.57
C GLY A 115 2.02 -2.46 -27.24
N LYS A 116 1.29 -3.54 -26.88
CA LYS A 116 1.42 -4.22 -25.59
C LYS A 116 2.52 -5.30 -25.55
N ASN A 117 3.20 -5.55 -26.66
CA ASN A 117 4.06 -6.74 -26.82
C ASN A 117 5.30 -6.78 -25.92
N TYR A 118 5.87 -5.61 -25.62
CA TYR A 118 7.12 -5.50 -24.83
C TYR A 118 6.89 -5.29 -23.34
N GLY A 119 5.62 -5.16 -22.91
CA GLY A 119 5.30 -4.84 -21.53
C GLY A 119 5.57 -3.39 -21.16
N VAL A 120 5.63 -3.11 -19.87
CA VAL A 120 5.88 -1.81 -19.27
C VAL A 120 6.99 -1.94 -18.25
N VAL A 121 7.97 -1.05 -18.31
CA VAL A 121 9.06 -0.95 -17.32
C VAL A 121 8.79 0.28 -16.46
N GLY A 122 9.05 0.19 -15.16
CA GLY A 122 8.87 1.31 -14.25
C GLY A 122 9.98 1.41 -13.23
N VAL A 123 10.17 2.61 -12.70
CA VAL A 123 11.04 2.91 -11.56
C VAL A 123 10.20 3.56 -10.49
N SER A 124 10.41 3.16 -9.24
CA SER A 124 9.70 3.67 -8.07
C SER A 124 10.68 4.10 -6.98
N LEU A 125 10.28 5.11 -6.22
CA LEU A 125 11.00 5.64 -5.08
C LEU A 125 10.01 5.85 -3.93
N VAL A 126 10.38 5.40 -2.73
CA VAL A 126 9.77 5.83 -1.47
C VAL A 126 10.91 6.37 -0.61
N SER A 127 10.74 7.54 -0.04
CA SER A 127 11.67 8.16 0.91
C SER A 127 10.92 8.56 2.16
N VAL A 128 11.51 8.29 3.31
CA VAL A 128 10.96 8.63 4.63
C VAL A 128 12.00 9.42 5.41
N ASP A 129 11.57 10.55 5.92
CA ASP A 129 12.28 11.35 6.92
C ASP A 129 11.49 11.23 8.23
N TYR A 130 12.14 10.69 9.26
CA TYR A 130 11.53 10.52 10.58
C TYR A 130 11.72 11.75 11.47
N GLY A 131 12.36 12.82 10.96
CA GLY A 131 12.65 14.01 11.73
C GLY A 131 13.87 13.85 12.64
N GLU A 132 14.00 14.75 13.58
CA GLU A 132 15.15 14.87 14.48
C GLU A 132 14.80 14.33 15.87
N PHE A 133 15.64 13.44 16.40
CA PHE A 133 15.51 12.85 17.73
C PHE A 133 16.67 13.24 18.63
N ASN A 134 16.38 13.54 19.90
CA ASN A 134 17.41 13.78 20.90
C ASN A 134 18.13 12.47 21.26
N HIS A 135 19.44 12.48 21.14
CA HIS A 135 20.27 11.38 21.59
C HIS A 135 20.62 11.56 23.07
N THR A 136 20.27 10.58 23.89
CA THR A 136 20.55 10.61 25.32
C THR A 136 21.38 9.39 25.73
N ILE A 137 22.30 9.59 26.64
CA ILE A 137 23.15 8.54 27.23
C ILE A 137 22.80 8.41 28.70
N ARG A 138 22.65 7.18 29.18
CA ARG A 138 22.42 6.91 30.59
C ARG A 138 23.60 7.41 31.41
N ALA A 139 23.35 8.21 32.46
CA ALA A 139 24.36 8.77 33.33
C ALA A 139 23.95 8.65 34.81
N ASN A 140 24.94 8.60 35.68
CA ASN A 140 24.72 8.55 37.13
C ASN A 140 24.66 10.01 37.70
N ASN A 141 23.65 10.77 37.29
CA ASN A 141 23.32 12.10 37.75
C ASN A 141 21.87 12.16 38.25
N GLU A 142 21.41 13.31 38.74
CA GLU A 142 20.05 13.47 39.26
C GLU A 142 18.98 13.24 38.18
N GLN A 143 19.27 13.50 36.91
CA GLN A 143 18.36 13.30 35.78
C GLN A 143 18.38 11.86 35.24
N GLY A 144 19.44 11.09 35.53
CA GLY A 144 19.62 9.73 35.04
C GLY A 144 20.15 9.63 33.61
N PHE A 145 20.32 10.75 32.92
CA PHE A 145 20.83 10.79 31.52
C PHE A 145 21.62 12.09 31.24
N ILE A 146 22.36 12.09 30.16
CA ILE A 146 23.03 13.26 29.56
C ILE A 146 22.57 13.36 28.12
N GLU A 147 22.21 14.55 27.65
CA GLU A 147 21.97 14.85 26.25
C GLU A 147 23.29 14.82 25.47
N ASN A 148 23.29 14.08 24.34
CA ASN A 148 24.47 13.87 23.51
C ASN A 148 24.19 14.21 22.03
N GLY A 149 23.51 15.35 21.80
CA GLY A 149 23.18 15.82 20.46
C GLY A 149 21.88 15.20 19.90
N THR A 150 21.74 15.26 18.61
CA THR A 150 20.55 14.79 17.86
C THR A 150 20.95 13.85 16.73
N TYR A 151 20.01 13.04 16.26
CA TYR A 151 20.16 12.19 15.10
C TYR A 151 18.84 12.17 14.30
N SER A 152 18.93 11.96 12.97
CA SER A 152 17.79 11.98 12.06
C SER A 152 17.70 10.64 11.29
N PRO A 153 16.87 9.70 11.75
CA PRO A 153 16.67 8.45 11.03
C PRO A 153 16.05 8.68 9.66
N THR A 154 16.42 7.84 8.71
CA THR A 154 15.87 7.88 7.35
C THR A 154 15.62 6.49 6.82
N ALA A 155 14.68 6.37 5.88
CA ALA A 155 14.47 5.15 5.14
C ALA A 155 14.18 5.44 3.66
N MET A 156 14.61 4.55 2.79
CA MET A 156 14.41 4.70 1.36
C MET A 156 14.22 3.34 0.69
N SER A 157 13.37 3.30 -0.33
CA SER A 157 13.22 2.15 -1.20
C SER A 157 13.24 2.59 -2.66
N ILE A 158 14.11 1.98 -3.48
CA ILE A 158 14.17 2.20 -4.92
C ILE A 158 13.78 0.89 -5.60
N GLY A 159 12.77 0.91 -6.47
CA GLY A 159 12.26 -0.26 -7.17
C GLY A 159 12.40 -0.17 -8.68
N LEU A 160 12.62 -1.33 -9.31
CA LEU A 160 12.57 -1.53 -10.75
C LEU A 160 11.47 -2.55 -11.04
N GLY A 161 10.39 -2.08 -11.67
CA GLY A 161 9.21 -2.87 -11.99
C GLY A 161 9.15 -3.26 -13.47
N TYR A 162 8.60 -4.44 -13.73
CA TYR A 162 8.22 -4.89 -15.07
C TYR A 162 6.84 -5.53 -15.01
N ALA A 163 5.99 -5.19 -15.96
CA ALA A 163 4.68 -5.82 -16.13
C ALA A 163 4.37 -6.08 -17.61
N ARG A 164 3.64 -7.16 -17.86
CA ARG A 164 3.19 -7.51 -19.20
C ARG A 164 1.76 -8.01 -19.19
N SER A 165 0.95 -7.43 -20.05
CA SER A 165 -0.39 -7.96 -20.33
C SER A 165 -0.33 -9.01 -21.45
N PHE A 166 -1.08 -10.08 -21.27
CA PHE A 166 -1.30 -11.14 -22.23
C PHE A 166 -2.73 -11.01 -22.74
N GLY A 167 -2.87 -10.27 -23.82
CA GLY A 167 -4.18 -9.81 -24.31
C GLY A 167 -4.77 -8.71 -23.43
N ASP A 168 -6.09 -8.62 -23.42
CA ASP A 168 -6.82 -7.55 -22.74
C ASP A 168 -7.33 -7.93 -21.34
N ARG A 169 -7.13 -9.19 -20.94
CA ARG A 169 -7.73 -9.73 -19.72
C ARG A 169 -6.76 -10.15 -18.63
N PHE A 170 -5.53 -10.47 -18.98
CA PHE A 170 -4.56 -11.01 -18.03
C PHE A 170 -3.26 -10.24 -18.07
N SER A 171 -2.75 -9.92 -16.90
CA SER A 171 -1.44 -9.30 -16.75
C SER A 171 -0.70 -9.91 -15.56
N THR A 172 0.61 -9.97 -15.67
CA THR A 172 1.52 -10.31 -14.58
C THR A 172 2.60 -9.25 -14.46
N GLY A 173 3.12 -9.06 -13.26
CA GLY A 173 4.18 -8.09 -13.00
C GLY A 173 5.02 -8.48 -11.80
N ALA A 174 6.21 -7.93 -11.78
CA ALA A 174 7.15 -8.05 -10.68
C ALA A 174 7.86 -6.71 -10.44
N ASN A 175 8.31 -6.49 -9.23
CA ASN A 175 9.10 -5.34 -8.83
C ASN A 175 10.22 -5.80 -7.91
N ILE A 176 11.46 -5.45 -8.23
CA ILE A 176 12.62 -5.66 -7.38
C ILE A 176 12.97 -4.34 -6.71
N LYS A 177 13.11 -4.34 -5.38
CA LYS A 177 13.38 -3.16 -4.58
C LYS A 177 14.69 -3.29 -3.82
N MET A 178 15.53 -2.26 -3.88
CA MET A 178 16.59 -2.05 -2.90
C MET A 178 16.03 -1.18 -1.79
N VAL A 179 16.14 -1.66 -0.58
CA VAL A 179 15.56 -1.04 0.62
C VAL A 179 16.71 -0.67 1.55
N PHE A 180 16.72 0.57 2.01
CA PHE A 180 17.72 1.15 2.92
C PHE A 180 17.01 1.70 4.14
N GLN A 181 17.57 1.50 5.31
CA GLN A 181 17.13 2.14 6.54
C GLN A 181 18.36 2.49 7.38
N ASP A 182 18.43 3.74 7.81
CA ASP A 182 19.42 4.26 8.72
C ASP A 182 18.70 4.78 9.97
N LEU A 183 18.96 4.14 11.10
CA LEU A 183 18.39 4.51 12.40
C LEU A 183 19.37 5.32 13.25
N GLY A 184 20.50 5.74 12.65
CA GLY A 184 21.57 6.47 13.32
C GLY A 184 22.58 5.55 14.00
N SER A 185 23.50 6.17 14.73
CA SER A 185 24.53 5.48 15.52
C SER A 185 24.24 5.61 17.01
N GLY A 186 24.46 4.55 17.75
CA GLY A 186 24.28 4.52 19.20
C GLY A 186 25.45 3.88 19.93
N PHE A 187 25.61 4.19 21.21
CA PHE A 187 26.60 3.50 22.04
C PHE A 187 26.05 2.15 22.49
N ALA A 188 26.63 1.06 22.00
CA ALA A 188 26.47 -0.23 22.62
C ALA A 188 27.33 -0.26 23.89
N THR A 189 26.73 -0.02 25.05
CA THR A 189 27.38 -0.32 26.31
C THR A 189 27.40 -1.84 26.46
N SER A 190 28.50 -2.50 26.08
CA SER A 190 28.80 -3.76 26.70
C SER A 190 29.14 -3.45 28.17
N LEU A 191 28.21 -3.75 29.06
CA LEU A 191 28.48 -3.82 30.50
C LEU A 191 29.37 -5.05 30.72
N ASP A 192 30.57 -5.02 30.17
CA ASP A 192 31.63 -5.89 30.66
C ASP A 192 32.16 -5.26 31.94
N THR A 193 32.23 -6.05 32.98
CA THR A 193 32.46 -5.66 34.38
C THR A 193 33.89 -5.05 34.65
N ASP A 194 34.62 -4.76 33.60
CA ASP A 194 36.00 -4.27 33.66
C ASP A 194 36.22 -2.98 32.84
N GLY A 195 35.41 -1.95 33.05
CA GLY A 195 35.67 -0.61 32.52
C GLY A 195 35.57 -0.54 30.99
N GLY A 196 34.54 -1.18 30.43
CA GLY A 196 34.34 -1.37 29.00
C GLY A 196 34.35 -0.05 28.22
N ILE A 197 35.07 -0.07 27.11
CA ILE A 197 35.09 0.98 26.09
C ILE A 197 33.68 1.00 25.45
N ALA A 198 33.00 2.14 25.54
CA ALA A 198 31.76 2.35 24.80
C ALA A 198 32.09 2.28 23.30
N THR A 199 31.60 1.24 22.64
CA THR A 199 31.71 1.12 21.18
C THR A 199 30.50 1.79 20.55
N THR A 200 30.74 2.63 19.54
CA THR A 200 29.66 3.17 18.71
C THR A 200 29.26 2.11 17.70
N GLU A 201 27.99 1.76 17.65
CA GLU A 201 27.43 0.87 16.62
C GLU A 201 26.51 1.67 15.68
N ASP A 202 26.64 1.41 14.38
CA ASP A 202 25.80 2.01 13.34
C ASP A 202 24.61 1.07 13.07
N TYR A 203 23.41 1.65 13.18
CA TYR A 203 22.16 0.92 12.92
C TYR A 203 21.65 1.21 11.51
N SER A 204 22.49 0.94 10.51
CA SER A 204 22.14 1.04 9.09
C SER A 204 22.08 -0.34 8.45
N ILE A 205 21.11 -0.53 7.54
CA ILE A 205 20.91 -1.79 6.84
C ILE A 205 20.40 -1.55 5.42
N SER A 206 20.83 -2.42 4.51
CA SER A 206 20.28 -2.49 3.14
C SER A 206 19.91 -3.91 2.79
N THR A 207 18.80 -4.09 2.06
CA THR A 207 18.31 -5.40 1.62
C THR A 207 17.59 -5.31 0.28
N ILE A 208 17.36 -6.48 -0.32
CA ILE A 208 16.56 -6.60 -1.53
C ILE A 208 15.23 -7.23 -1.17
N ALA A 209 14.14 -6.64 -1.67
CA ALA A 209 12.80 -7.17 -1.57
C ALA A 209 12.16 -7.33 -2.95
N LEU A 210 11.27 -8.30 -3.08
CA LEU A 210 10.57 -8.62 -4.32
C LEU A 210 9.07 -8.47 -4.11
N ASP A 211 8.39 -7.95 -5.14
CA ASP A 211 6.93 -7.93 -5.22
C ASP A 211 6.50 -8.66 -6.49
N PHE A 212 5.41 -9.38 -6.41
CA PHE A 212 4.80 -10.10 -7.52
C PHE A 212 3.30 -9.78 -7.57
N GLY A 213 2.74 -9.82 -8.77
CA GLY A 213 1.33 -9.62 -8.93
C GLY A 213 0.76 -10.24 -10.19
N ILE A 214 -0.55 -10.49 -10.13
CA ILE A 214 -1.39 -10.87 -11.26
C ILE A 214 -2.68 -10.06 -11.21
N VAL A 215 -3.23 -9.77 -12.39
CA VAL A 215 -4.54 -9.16 -12.56
C VAL A 215 -5.28 -9.87 -13.69
N TYR A 216 -6.54 -10.18 -13.44
CA TYR A 216 -7.38 -10.89 -14.38
C TYR A 216 -8.77 -10.24 -14.50
N ALA A 217 -9.10 -9.73 -15.70
CA ALA A 217 -10.43 -9.30 -16.06
C ALA A 217 -11.28 -10.52 -16.42
N THR A 218 -12.29 -10.84 -15.61
CA THR A 218 -13.06 -12.07 -15.71
C THR A 218 -13.87 -12.18 -17.01
N GLY A 219 -14.18 -11.03 -17.64
CA GLY A 219 -15.05 -10.90 -18.80
C GLY A 219 -16.54 -10.87 -18.42
N PHE A 220 -16.86 -10.85 -17.14
CA PHE A 220 -18.17 -10.51 -16.65
C PHE A 220 -18.21 -9.02 -16.35
N GLU A 221 -18.82 -8.22 -17.24
CA GLU A 221 -18.82 -6.77 -17.21
C GLU A 221 -17.39 -6.23 -16.92
N SER A 222 -17.22 -5.32 -15.96
CA SER A 222 -15.93 -4.78 -15.52
C SER A 222 -15.29 -5.51 -14.35
N LEU A 223 -15.77 -6.71 -13.97
CA LEU A 223 -15.25 -7.43 -12.81
C LEU A 223 -13.81 -7.89 -13.02
N VAL A 224 -12.95 -7.47 -12.12
CA VAL A 224 -11.52 -7.75 -12.08
C VAL A 224 -11.17 -8.48 -10.80
N ILE A 225 -10.22 -9.41 -10.88
CA ILE A 225 -9.61 -10.07 -9.74
C ILE A 225 -8.11 -9.77 -9.78
N GLY A 226 -7.54 -9.40 -8.65
CA GLY A 226 -6.11 -9.17 -8.49
C GLY A 226 -5.55 -9.99 -7.35
N MET A 227 -4.28 -10.38 -7.46
CA MET A 227 -3.50 -10.97 -6.37
C MET A 227 -2.12 -10.33 -6.36
N SER A 228 -1.59 -10.07 -5.17
CA SER A 228 -0.21 -9.60 -5.02
C SER A 228 0.45 -10.19 -3.77
N ALA A 229 1.77 -10.35 -3.85
CA ALA A 229 2.65 -10.63 -2.73
C ALA A 229 3.73 -9.56 -2.72
N ARG A 230 3.84 -8.80 -1.62
CA ARG A 230 4.75 -7.67 -1.52
C ARG A 230 5.75 -7.84 -0.39
N ASN A 231 6.94 -7.25 -0.58
CA ASN A 231 8.02 -7.23 0.40
C ASN A 231 8.57 -8.62 0.73
N PHE A 232 8.61 -9.53 -0.25
CA PHE A 232 9.24 -10.84 -0.08
C PHE A 232 10.76 -10.66 -0.02
N ALA A 233 11.36 -11.02 1.11
CA ALA A 233 12.79 -10.93 1.35
C ALA A 233 13.23 -12.00 2.36
N GLY A 234 14.53 -12.26 2.45
CA GLY A 234 15.10 -13.06 3.52
C GLY A 234 15.12 -12.34 4.87
N GLU A 235 15.45 -13.07 5.91
CA GLU A 235 15.68 -12.50 7.24
C GLU A 235 16.85 -11.49 7.21
N GLN A 236 16.72 -10.45 8.02
CA GLN A 236 17.69 -9.38 8.18
C GLN A 236 18.17 -9.30 9.63
N THR A 237 19.34 -8.71 9.84
CA THR A 237 19.93 -8.52 11.17
C THR A 237 20.59 -7.16 11.24
N TYR A 238 20.23 -6.32 12.23
CA TYR A 238 20.99 -5.08 12.50
C TYR A 238 22.32 -5.41 13.20
N VAL A 239 22.25 -5.92 14.39
CA VAL A 239 23.44 -6.24 15.22
C VAL A 239 23.41 -7.70 15.63
N ARG A 240 22.38 -8.13 16.33
CA ARG A 240 22.23 -9.50 16.87
C ARG A 240 20.89 -10.13 16.58
N GLU A 241 19.83 -9.34 16.71
CA GLU A 241 18.46 -9.84 16.57
C GLU A 241 18.06 -9.87 15.09
N ARG A 242 17.43 -10.95 14.71
CA ARG A 242 16.90 -11.15 13.37
C ARG A 242 15.48 -10.62 13.28
N PHE A 243 15.17 -10.03 12.16
CA PHE A 243 13.81 -9.62 11.84
C PHE A 243 13.49 -9.91 10.36
N GLU A 244 12.22 -9.95 10.05
CA GLU A 244 11.74 -10.14 8.69
C GLU A 244 11.11 -8.85 8.17
N LEU A 245 11.05 -8.71 6.83
CA LEU A 245 10.31 -7.62 6.21
C LEU A 245 8.80 -7.86 6.32
N PRO A 246 7.98 -6.79 6.23
CA PRO A 246 6.52 -6.89 6.33
C PRO A 246 5.91 -7.49 5.06
N LEU A 247 6.14 -8.79 4.87
CA LEU A 247 5.54 -9.56 3.77
C LEU A 247 4.02 -9.47 3.86
N THR A 248 3.38 -9.16 2.75
CA THR A 248 1.94 -9.01 2.68
C THR A 248 1.39 -9.73 1.46
N PHE A 249 0.44 -10.63 1.68
CA PHE A 249 -0.38 -11.22 0.63
C PHE A 249 -1.71 -10.49 0.53
N GLN A 250 -2.16 -10.25 -0.70
CA GLN A 250 -3.42 -9.56 -0.97
C GLN A 250 -4.16 -10.25 -2.10
N ILE A 251 -5.48 -10.36 -1.93
CA ILE A 251 -6.42 -10.76 -2.97
C ILE A 251 -7.50 -9.69 -3.02
N GLY A 252 -7.76 -9.14 -4.19
CA GLY A 252 -8.72 -8.08 -4.37
C GLY A 252 -9.70 -8.37 -5.50
N VAL A 253 -10.83 -7.72 -5.42
CA VAL A 253 -11.82 -7.64 -6.49
C VAL A 253 -12.22 -6.19 -6.69
N ALA A 254 -12.44 -5.81 -7.96
CA ALA A 254 -12.95 -4.49 -8.31
C ALA A 254 -13.98 -4.60 -9.43
N MET A 255 -14.98 -3.71 -9.41
CA MET A 255 -16.02 -3.66 -10.43
C MET A 255 -16.62 -2.27 -10.54
N ASP A 256 -16.94 -1.83 -11.74
CA ASP A 256 -17.77 -0.64 -11.94
C ASP A 256 -19.25 -1.02 -11.80
N LEU A 257 -19.91 -0.49 -10.78
CA LEU A 257 -21.31 -0.79 -10.48
C LEU A 257 -22.27 -0.21 -11.52
N VAL A 258 -21.84 0.80 -12.28
CA VAL A 258 -22.66 1.40 -13.36
C VAL A 258 -22.98 0.36 -14.42
N ASP A 259 -22.13 -0.63 -14.67
CA ASP A 259 -22.38 -1.72 -15.62
C ASP A 259 -23.60 -2.58 -15.27
N LEU A 260 -24.00 -2.60 -14.00
CA LEU A 260 -25.17 -3.31 -13.51
C LEU A 260 -26.46 -2.47 -13.56
N THR A 261 -26.34 -1.18 -13.91
CA THR A 261 -27.44 -0.20 -13.88
C THR A 261 -27.83 0.27 -15.28
N THR A 262 -28.73 1.23 -15.35
CA THR A 262 -29.09 1.96 -16.58
C THR A 262 -28.49 3.38 -16.64
N ILE A 263 -27.61 3.70 -15.71
CA ILE A 263 -26.91 4.98 -15.65
C ILE A 263 -25.94 5.06 -16.84
N ASN A 264 -25.78 6.25 -17.43
CA ASN A 264 -24.89 6.45 -18.55
C ASN A 264 -23.42 6.24 -18.15
N PRO A 265 -22.71 5.21 -18.64
CA PRO A 265 -21.32 4.94 -18.27
C PRO A 265 -20.32 5.94 -18.82
N ASP A 266 -20.69 6.73 -19.85
CA ASP A 266 -19.82 7.78 -20.39
C ASP A 266 -19.69 8.99 -19.45
N MET A 267 -20.71 9.18 -18.59
CA MET A 267 -20.76 10.30 -17.64
C MET A 267 -20.44 9.90 -16.21
N HIS A 268 -20.75 8.67 -15.83
CA HIS A 268 -20.66 8.20 -14.44
C HIS A 268 -19.92 6.87 -14.36
N SER A 269 -19.00 6.77 -13.42
CA SER A 269 -18.36 5.52 -13.01
C SER A 269 -18.46 5.40 -11.49
N ILE A 270 -18.81 4.24 -10.98
CA ILE A 270 -18.88 3.93 -9.55
C ILE A 270 -18.09 2.65 -9.32
N GLN A 271 -16.82 2.78 -9.01
CA GLN A 271 -15.95 1.65 -8.79
C GLN A 271 -15.98 1.20 -7.33
N LEU A 272 -16.32 -0.06 -7.11
CA LEU A 272 -16.21 -0.73 -5.82
C LEU A 272 -14.95 -1.58 -5.81
N HIS A 273 -14.16 -1.43 -4.76
CA HIS A 273 -12.94 -2.20 -4.51
C HIS A 273 -13.07 -2.93 -3.18
N VAL A 274 -12.67 -4.19 -3.14
CA VAL A 274 -12.62 -4.99 -1.91
C VAL A 274 -11.35 -5.82 -1.94
N ASP A 275 -10.50 -5.62 -0.94
CA ASP A 275 -9.23 -6.34 -0.79
C ASP A 275 -9.22 -7.10 0.53
N ALA A 276 -8.89 -8.38 0.50
CA ALA A 276 -8.50 -9.15 1.66
C ALA A 276 -6.97 -9.18 1.75
N GLN A 277 -6.44 -8.81 2.90
CA GLN A 277 -5.00 -8.71 3.14
C GLN A 277 -4.59 -9.60 4.31
N ARG A 278 -3.47 -10.30 4.14
CA ARG A 278 -2.79 -11.05 5.18
C ARG A 278 -1.35 -10.55 5.32
N PRO A 279 -1.09 -9.59 6.22
CA PRO A 279 0.27 -9.20 6.58
C PRO A 279 0.89 -10.28 7.47
N ARG A 280 2.23 -10.34 7.48
CA ARG A 280 2.97 -11.32 8.31
C ARG A 280 2.82 -11.07 9.81
N ASP A 281 2.70 -9.81 10.19
CA ASP A 281 2.78 -9.32 11.57
C ASP A 281 1.45 -8.86 12.18
N PHE A 282 0.36 -8.97 11.43
CA PHE A 282 -0.99 -8.66 11.89
C PHE A 282 -1.98 -9.73 11.45
N ALA A 283 -3.14 -9.74 12.09
CA ALA A 283 -4.28 -10.55 11.68
C ALA A 283 -4.77 -10.16 10.28
N GLU A 284 -5.49 -11.05 9.67
CA GLU A 284 -6.14 -10.80 8.38
C GLU A 284 -7.18 -9.68 8.52
N HIS A 285 -7.24 -8.82 7.51
CA HIS A 285 -8.19 -7.74 7.48
C HIS A 285 -8.72 -7.48 6.06
N VAL A 286 -9.86 -6.84 5.99
CA VAL A 286 -10.55 -6.53 4.73
C VAL A 286 -10.62 -5.01 4.57
N ARG A 287 -10.38 -4.56 3.35
CA ARG A 287 -10.44 -3.16 2.94
C ARG A 287 -11.56 -2.95 1.95
N PHE A 288 -12.26 -1.85 2.09
CA PHE A 288 -13.33 -1.45 1.20
C PHE A 288 -13.04 -0.07 0.64
N GLY A 289 -13.24 0.10 -0.65
CA GLY A 289 -13.10 1.37 -1.34
C GLY A 289 -14.24 1.61 -2.31
N LEU A 290 -14.71 2.85 -2.35
CA LEU A 290 -15.68 3.33 -3.34
C LEU A 290 -15.12 4.57 -4.01
N GLU A 291 -15.09 4.59 -5.33
CA GLU A 291 -14.69 5.75 -6.14
C GLU A 291 -15.84 6.11 -7.08
N TYR A 292 -16.43 7.29 -6.93
CA TYR A 292 -17.35 7.87 -7.89
C TYR A 292 -16.61 8.85 -8.77
N THR A 293 -16.69 8.68 -10.09
CA THR A 293 -16.08 9.58 -11.06
C THR A 293 -17.13 10.15 -12.01
N LEU A 294 -17.15 11.48 -12.13
CA LEU A 294 -18.02 12.23 -13.02
C LEU A 294 -17.23 12.70 -14.24
N MET A 295 -17.74 12.37 -15.45
CA MET A 295 -17.20 12.78 -16.74
C MET A 295 -15.69 12.46 -16.92
N ASN A 296 -15.16 11.46 -16.23
CA ASN A 296 -13.73 11.14 -16.15
C ASN A 296 -12.83 12.30 -15.65
N MET A 297 -13.42 13.33 -15.03
CA MET A 297 -12.71 14.53 -14.60
C MET A 297 -12.67 14.69 -13.08
N VAL A 298 -13.78 14.52 -12.39
CA VAL A 298 -13.89 14.74 -10.96
C VAL A 298 -14.18 13.41 -10.28
N SER A 299 -13.36 13.04 -9.31
CA SER A 299 -13.53 11.82 -8.52
C SER A 299 -13.76 12.16 -7.05
N LEU A 300 -14.73 11.50 -6.42
CA LEU A 300 -14.94 11.48 -4.97
C LEU A 300 -14.73 10.07 -4.48
N ARG A 301 -14.05 9.93 -3.35
CA ARG A 301 -13.60 8.63 -2.84
C ARG A 301 -13.90 8.49 -1.36
N GLY A 302 -14.24 7.28 -0.96
CA GLY A 302 -14.36 6.88 0.42
C GLY A 302 -13.82 5.47 0.60
N GLY A 303 -13.18 5.23 1.72
CA GLY A 303 -12.62 3.94 2.04
C GLY A 303 -12.69 3.62 3.52
N PHE A 304 -12.62 2.35 3.82
CA PHE A 304 -12.64 1.84 5.17
C PHE A 304 -11.74 0.60 5.26
N GLU A 305 -10.90 0.57 6.28
CA GLU A 305 -10.08 -0.58 6.62
C GLU A 305 -10.62 -1.20 7.90
N GLN A 306 -11.13 -2.42 7.81
CA GLN A 306 -11.56 -3.17 8.97
C GLN A 306 -10.36 -3.98 9.49
N LEU A 307 -9.72 -3.47 10.51
CA LEU A 307 -8.75 -4.21 11.30
C LEU A 307 -9.51 -5.08 12.33
N GLY A 308 -9.10 -6.34 12.50
CA GLY A 308 -9.80 -7.32 13.34
C GLY A 308 -10.15 -6.83 14.74
N VAL A 309 -9.18 -6.69 15.64
CA VAL A 309 -9.41 -6.35 17.07
C VAL A 309 -8.82 -4.98 17.45
N SER A 310 -7.97 -4.38 16.64
CA SER A 310 -7.36 -3.08 16.91
C SER A 310 -7.79 -2.04 15.88
N GLU A 311 -8.53 -1.04 16.33
CA GLU A 311 -9.06 0.08 15.55
C GLU A 311 -7.99 1.19 15.39
N GLU A 312 -6.89 0.93 14.68
CA GLU A 312 -5.85 1.94 14.51
C GLU A 312 -6.05 2.79 13.26
N GLN A 313 -6.72 2.27 12.24
CA GLN A 313 -7.04 2.98 11.01
C GLN A 313 -8.52 2.81 10.69
N GLY A 314 -9.24 3.91 10.59
CA GLY A 314 -10.67 3.91 10.38
C GLY A 314 -11.06 4.30 8.96
N PHE A 315 -11.77 5.41 8.87
CA PHE A 315 -12.32 5.95 7.64
C PHE A 315 -11.29 6.75 6.86
N SER A 316 -11.33 6.62 5.54
CA SER A 316 -10.61 7.48 4.61
C SER A 316 -11.55 8.13 3.60
N ALA A 317 -11.22 9.36 3.20
CA ALA A 317 -11.94 10.10 2.19
C ALA A 317 -10.97 10.84 1.27
N GLY A 318 -11.40 11.15 0.05
CA GLY A 318 -10.57 11.90 -0.87
C GLY A 318 -11.31 12.43 -2.08
N ALA A 319 -10.60 13.28 -2.80
CA ALA A 319 -11.07 13.84 -4.07
C ALA A 319 -9.95 13.83 -5.10
N GLY A 320 -10.32 13.75 -6.37
CA GLY A 320 -9.38 13.79 -7.48
C GLY A 320 -9.90 14.65 -8.62
N LEU A 321 -8.97 15.30 -9.28
CA LEU A 321 -9.24 16.04 -10.52
C LEU A 321 -8.36 15.46 -11.62
N ARG A 322 -8.94 15.22 -12.80
CA ARG A 322 -8.22 14.79 -14.01
C ARG A 322 -8.57 15.69 -15.16
N TYR A 323 -7.57 16.06 -15.93
CA TYR A 323 -7.73 16.91 -17.09
C TYR A 323 -6.85 16.41 -18.23
N GLU A 324 -7.43 16.41 -19.45
CA GLU A 324 -6.70 16.07 -20.67
C GLU A 324 -6.38 17.34 -21.45
N LEU A 325 -5.11 17.57 -21.73
CA LEU A 325 -4.62 18.73 -22.45
C LEU A 325 -3.56 18.31 -23.47
N GLY A 326 -3.86 18.45 -24.76
CA GLY A 326 -2.88 18.24 -25.83
C GLY A 326 -2.25 16.85 -25.88
N GLY A 327 -2.99 15.80 -25.47
CA GLY A 327 -2.51 14.42 -25.37
C GLY A 327 -1.92 14.06 -24.00
N PHE A 328 -1.71 15.03 -23.12
CA PHE A 328 -1.32 14.80 -21.74
C PHE A 328 -2.56 14.62 -20.86
N ARG A 329 -2.50 13.64 -19.97
CA ARG A 329 -3.46 13.44 -18.87
C ARG A 329 -2.79 13.89 -17.58
N ILE A 330 -3.30 14.94 -16.97
CA ILE A 330 -2.80 15.49 -15.72
C ILE A 330 -3.83 15.17 -14.63
N GLY A 331 -3.38 14.72 -13.50
CA GLY A 331 -4.23 14.42 -12.33
C GLY A 331 -3.66 15.00 -11.06
N ALA A 332 -4.56 15.40 -10.17
CA ALA A 332 -4.25 15.79 -8.80
C ALA A 332 -5.22 15.06 -7.86
N ASP A 333 -4.70 14.49 -6.80
CA ASP A 333 -5.46 13.72 -5.83
C ASP A 333 -5.16 14.23 -4.42
N TYR A 334 -6.19 14.28 -3.59
CA TYR A 334 -6.09 14.55 -2.15
C TYR A 334 -6.75 13.43 -1.38
N ALA A 335 -6.14 13.03 -0.26
CA ALA A 335 -6.71 12.08 0.67
C ALA A 335 -6.53 12.49 2.12
N TYR A 336 -7.53 12.17 2.90
CA TYR A 336 -7.58 12.26 4.34
C TYR A 336 -7.85 10.88 4.90
N THR A 337 -7.07 10.47 5.92
CA THR A 337 -7.27 9.19 6.63
C THR A 337 -7.29 9.47 8.12
N ASP A 338 -8.30 8.98 8.81
CA ASP A 338 -8.41 9.06 10.26
C ASP A 338 -7.61 7.91 10.91
N PHE A 339 -6.72 8.25 11.83
CA PHE A 339 -5.94 7.32 12.65
C PHE A 339 -6.36 7.38 14.14
N GLY A 340 -7.61 7.75 14.40
CA GLY A 340 -8.19 7.76 15.74
C GLY A 340 -7.40 8.66 16.69
N VAL A 341 -6.86 8.12 17.76
CA VAL A 341 -6.11 8.86 18.78
C VAL A 341 -4.83 9.51 18.28
N PHE A 342 -4.28 9.06 17.16
CA PHE A 342 -3.08 9.63 16.53
C PHE A 342 -3.38 10.79 15.57
N GLY A 343 -4.66 11.16 15.42
CA GLY A 343 -5.09 12.25 14.55
C GLY A 343 -5.26 11.82 13.10
N ALA A 344 -5.15 12.77 12.20
CA ALA A 344 -5.43 12.58 10.78
C ALA A 344 -4.17 12.72 9.93
N VAL A 345 -4.09 11.92 8.87
CA VAL A 345 -3.01 11.93 7.89
C VAL A 345 -3.53 12.44 6.55
N SER A 346 -2.88 13.46 6.01
CA SER A 346 -3.19 14.05 4.70
C SER A 346 -2.16 13.68 3.65
N ARG A 347 -2.63 13.48 2.42
CA ARG A 347 -1.80 13.15 1.26
C ARG A 347 -2.18 14.02 0.07
N ILE A 348 -1.17 14.47 -0.65
CA ILE A 348 -1.35 15.21 -1.92
C ILE A 348 -0.54 14.51 -2.98
N GLY A 349 -1.20 14.10 -4.06
CA GLY A 349 -0.62 13.40 -5.19
C GLY A 349 -0.81 14.16 -6.50
N LEU A 350 0.20 14.11 -7.35
CA LEU A 350 0.16 14.61 -8.72
C LEU A 350 0.56 13.50 -9.68
N GLN A 351 -0.08 13.46 -10.84
CA GLN A 351 0.22 12.47 -11.87
C GLN A 351 0.11 13.04 -13.26
N VAL A 352 0.92 12.53 -14.16
CA VAL A 352 0.91 12.89 -15.57
C VAL A 352 1.10 11.65 -16.44
N GLY A 353 0.30 11.52 -17.49
CA GLY A 353 0.39 10.45 -18.48
C GLY A 353 0.41 10.98 -19.92
N LEU A 354 1.09 10.25 -20.83
CA LEU A 354 1.21 10.55 -22.26
C LEU A 354 1.02 9.28 -23.08
#